data_e575013f21f60856f646ee86735f10d6
#
_entry.id   e575013f21f60856f646ee86735f10d6
#
_cell.length_a   1.000
_cell.length_b   1.000
_cell.length_c   1.000
_cell.angle_alpha   90.00
_cell.angle_beta   90.00
_cell.angle_gamma   90.00
#
_symmetry.space_group_name_H-M   'P 1'
#
loop_
_entity.id
_entity.type
_entity.pdbx_description
1 polymer ?
#
loop_
_entity_poly.entity_id
_entity_poly.type
_entity_poly.pdbx_seq_one_letter_code
_entity_poly.pdbx_strand_id
1 'polypeptide(L)'
;MCHFDNNKTSNPMTKIKSPLNRTRLIILTNLILLGFLTSANAQDTLRILFIGNSMTYVQDLPGLLTNLASSNGKTIITTQNTPGGYYLSDHVTDPVSLSLMAQGFDYIVVQEQSGGNIQPASPCCPWRPIGIIDSIAKENCSKILLYATPGYPETYSGSSEPYLDMQAEIIYKYTLAAQSVRGAYLPTAHAFRDVIINYPSISGMWASPTDYHPGLKGQYLHACVLYSVLYNETTVGSPAPLGISISDANMLQQTAWNQVKDSAYVHGYYKINQFHTDFSIESDSLSVTVIDSSSSMINKKMIYWGDGDSSQIIPVLFQNFNKVTHNYSQVGNYTITQKVWWSECDSGEVIKNISLPLSLDEIDNNSNLFKVYPNPASNLIEIKTNQSNIESIQLQIFDTQGRIVISDQKSIQNRRLTIDVSSIPNQLLFISLTDKNGRHQTVKIVKE
;
A
#
# COMPACT_ATOMS: atom_id res chain seq x y z
N MET A 1 -31.87 37.06 69.91
CA MET A 1 -33.14 37.66 70.32
C MET A 1 -34.09 37.48 69.16
N CYS A 2 -34.95 36.50 69.29
CA CYS A 2 -36.43 36.58 69.39
C CYS A 2 -37.08 37.23 68.15
N HIS A 3 -38.15 36.79 67.57
CA HIS A 3 -39.22 35.87 67.91
C HIS A 3 -39.92 35.37 66.62
N PHE A 4 -40.36 34.13 66.67
CA PHE A 4 -41.60 33.51 66.22
C PHE A 4 -42.73 34.44 65.73
N ASP A 5 -43.47 34.06 64.62
CA ASP A 5 -44.83 33.55 64.90
C ASP A 5 -45.37 32.75 63.66
N ASN A 6 -46.06 31.69 64.04
CA ASN A 6 -46.87 30.81 63.21
C ASN A 6 -48.18 31.47 62.71
N ASN A 7 -48.71 31.14 61.56
CA ASN A 7 -50.10 30.64 61.52
C ASN A 7 -50.43 29.86 60.23
N LYS A 8 -51.02 28.72 60.45
CA LYS A 8 -51.60 27.79 59.46
C LYS A 8 -52.85 28.37 58.79
N THR A 9 -53.09 28.07 57.53
CA THR A 9 -54.40 27.63 57.06
C THR A 9 -54.26 26.76 55.81
N SER A 10 -55.14 25.77 55.74
CA SER A 10 -55.19 24.60 54.88
C SER A 10 -55.92 24.79 53.57
N ASN A 11 -55.40 24.07 52.47
CA ASN A 11 -56.14 23.38 51.38
C ASN A 11 -56.73 24.21 50.23
N PRO A 12 -56.93 23.57 49.06
CA PRO A 12 -56.68 22.21 48.59
C PRO A 12 -55.93 22.08 47.22
N MET A 13 -55.57 20.83 46.91
CA MET A 13 -54.97 20.39 45.65
C MET A 13 -55.70 20.84 44.38
N THR A 14 -54.95 21.45 43.46
CA THR A 14 -55.27 21.46 42.04
C THR A 14 -54.09 20.83 41.26
N LYS A 15 -54.42 19.75 40.52
CA LYS A 15 -53.47 19.07 39.63
C LYS A 15 -53.06 20.02 38.50
N ILE A 16 -51.81 20.50 38.51
CA ILE A 16 -51.22 21.20 37.39
C ILE A 16 -50.48 20.14 36.56
N LYS A 17 -51.02 19.84 35.37
CA LYS A 17 -50.34 19.10 34.32
C LYS A 17 -49.20 19.98 33.80
N SER A 18 -47.97 19.57 34.01
CA SER A 18 -46.77 20.26 33.58
C SER A 18 -46.59 20.13 32.06
N PRO A 19 -46.32 21.21 31.31
CA PRO A 19 -45.96 21.17 29.90
C PRO A 19 -44.43 21.01 29.68
N LEU A 20 -43.79 20.12 30.44
CA LEU A 20 -42.31 20.08 30.46
C LEU A 20 -41.67 19.06 29.49
N ASN A 21 -42.46 18.37 28.65
CA ASN A 21 -41.90 17.33 27.81
C ASN A 21 -41.60 17.71 26.37
N ARG A 22 -42.13 18.80 25.83
CA ARG A 22 -41.86 19.22 24.43
C ARG A 22 -40.58 20.07 24.30
N THR A 23 -40.31 20.93 25.24
CA THR A 23 -39.13 21.81 25.19
C THR A 23 -37.83 21.05 25.48
N ARG A 24 -37.83 20.04 26.39
CA ARG A 24 -36.69 19.18 26.63
C ARG A 24 -36.38 18.27 25.46
N LEU A 25 -37.37 17.79 24.71
CA LEU A 25 -37.13 16.95 23.51
C LEU A 25 -36.56 17.76 22.35
N ILE A 26 -36.97 19.01 22.18
CA ILE A 26 -36.41 19.91 21.14
C ILE A 26 -34.99 20.33 21.47
N ILE A 27 -34.65 20.54 22.72
CA ILE A 27 -33.28 20.85 23.15
C ILE A 27 -32.37 19.62 23.00
N LEU A 28 -32.83 18.41 23.30
CA LEU A 28 -32.05 17.19 23.11
C LEU A 28 -31.84 16.85 21.61
N THR A 29 -32.87 17.06 20.75
CA THR A 29 -32.69 16.84 19.31
C THR A 29 -31.81 17.89 18.67
N ASN A 30 -31.82 19.16 19.10
CA ASN A 30 -30.87 20.15 18.61
C ASN A 30 -29.42 19.93 19.14
N LEU A 31 -29.23 19.42 20.34
CA LEU A 31 -27.90 19.04 20.85
C LEU A 31 -27.33 17.80 20.11
N ILE A 32 -28.20 16.84 19.74
CA ILE A 32 -27.80 15.68 18.94
C ILE A 32 -27.50 16.09 17.49
N LEU A 33 -28.27 17.04 16.91
CA LEU A 33 -27.99 17.56 15.56
C LEU A 33 -26.72 18.43 15.51
N LEU A 34 -26.41 19.21 16.59
CA LEU A 34 -25.13 19.92 16.69
C LEU A 34 -23.94 18.96 16.94
N GLY A 35 -24.16 17.82 17.57
CA GLY A 35 -23.13 16.80 17.79
C GLY A 35 -22.72 16.05 16.51
N PHE A 36 -23.54 16.04 15.46
CA PHE A 36 -23.23 15.45 14.17
C PHE A 36 -22.53 16.42 13.20
N LEU A 37 -22.42 17.70 13.53
CA LEU A 37 -21.78 18.69 12.65
C LEU A 37 -20.31 19.01 13.00
N THR A 38 -19.73 18.30 13.97
CA THR A 38 -18.32 18.50 14.34
C THR A 38 -17.46 17.23 14.28
N SER A 39 -17.73 16.37 13.30
CA SER A 39 -16.64 15.58 12.72
C SER A 39 -15.91 16.49 11.73
N ALA A 40 -15.35 17.59 12.20
CA ALA A 40 -14.19 18.16 11.53
C ALA A 40 -13.14 17.04 11.61
N ASN A 41 -12.96 16.29 10.52
CA ASN A 41 -11.73 15.55 10.35
C ASN A 41 -10.63 16.55 10.64
N ALA A 42 -9.92 16.37 11.75
CA ALA A 42 -8.69 17.08 11.98
C ALA A 42 -7.81 16.68 10.80
N GLN A 43 -7.76 17.53 9.78
CA GLN A 43 -6.93 17.30 8.63
C GLN A 43 -5.51 17.46 9.14
N ASP A 44 -4.75 16.38 9.14
CA ASP A 44 -3.39 16.37 9.65
C ASP A 44 -2.60 17.47 8.92
N THR A 45 -2.03 18.37 9.70
CA THR A 45 -1.19 19.45 9.19
C THR A 45 0.13 18.85 8.75
N LEU A 46 0.44 18.93 7.46
CA LEU A 46 1.73 18.48 6.95
C LEU A 46 2.84 19.48 7.26
N ARG A 47 3.94 19.00 7.82
CA ARG A 47 5.17 19.76 8.06
C ARG A 47 6.21 19.41 7.01
N ILE A 48 6.65 20.37 6.21
CA ILE A 48 7.54 20.15 5.07
C ILE A 48 8.79 21.00 5.22
N LEU A 49 9.95 20.36 5.17
CA LEU A 49 11.25 21.02 5.11
C LEU A 49 11.74 21.06 3.65
N PHE A 50 12.19 22.22 3.21
CA PHE A 50 12.88 22.38 1.94
C PHE A 50 14.39 22.54 2.17
N ILE A 51 15.17 21.64 1.56
CA ILE A 51 16.63 21.67 1.50
C ILE A 51 17.03 21.86 0.04
N GLY A 52 17.67 22.96 -0.28
CA GLY A 52 18.02 23.31 -1.65
C GLY A 52 18.69 24.69 -1.73
N ASN A 53 18.41 25.41 -2.81
CA ASN A 53 19.03 26.71 -3.06
C ASN A 53 18.07 27.68 -3.75
N SER A 54 18.60 28.61 -4.58
CA SER A 54 17.79 29.58 -5.30
C SER A 54 16.72 28.98 -6.21
N MET A 55 16.91 27.78 -6.70
CA MET A 55 15.89 27.07 -7.50
C MET A 55 14.61 26.79 -6.69
N THR A 56 14.70 26.78 -5.37
CA THR A 56 13.58 26.61 -4.45
C THR A 56 12.99 27.95 -4.00
N TYR A 57 13.83 28.93 -3.59
CA TYR A 57 13.31 30.18 -3.01
C TYR A 57 12.92 31.23 -4.04
N VAL A 58 13.49 31.22 -5.25
CA VAL A 58 13.09 32.18 -6.31
C VAL A 58 11.63 31.92 -6.67
N GLN A 59 10.79 32.99 -6.65
CA GLN A 59 9.33 32.91 -6.78
C GLN A 59 8.63 32.13 -5.67
N ASP A 60 9.29 31.88 -4.54
CA ASP A 60 8.71 31.35 -3.29
C ASP A 60 7.91 30.04 -3.46
N LEU A 61 8.56 28.96 -3.91
CA LEU A 61 7.92 27.64 -4.04
C LEU A 61 7.20 27.20 -2.74
N PRO A 62 7.81 27.32 -1.53
CA PRO A 62 7.13 26.96 -0.29
C PRO A 62 5.84 27.76 -0.04
N GLY A 63 5.84 29.07 -0.30
CA GLY A 63 4.67 29.91 -0.17
C GLY A 63 3.59 29.62 -1.21
N LEU A 64 3.96 29.37 -2.46
CA LEU A 64 3.03 28.95 -3.51
C LEU A 64 2.33 27.63 -3.13
N LEU A 65 3.07 26.65 -2.61
CA LEU A 65 2.52 25.38 -2.15
C LEU A 65 1.55 25.57 -0.97
N THR A 66 1.95 26.39 0.02
CA THR A 66 1.11 26.69 1.19
C THR A 66 -0.20 27.37 0.79
N ASN A 67 -0.13 28.36 -0.10
CA ASN A 67 -1.32 29.06 -0.61
C ASN A 67 -2.23 28.12 -1.42
N LEU A 68 -1.66 27.27 -2.25
CA LEU A 68 -2.38 26.28 -3.04
C LEU A 68 -3.08 25.26 -2.14
N ALA A 69 -2.40 24.76 -1.12
CA ALA A 69 -2.96 23.85 -0.12
C ALA A 69 -4.12 24.50 0.63
N SER A 70 -3.93 25.71 1.12
CA SER A 70 -4.96 26.48 1.83
C SER A 70 -6.20 26.72 0.97
N SER A 71 -6.03 27.05 -0.31
CA SER A 71 -7.16 27.26 -1.24
C SER A 71 -7.95 25.98 -1.52
N ASN A 72 -7.39 24.82 -1.26
CA ASN A 72 -8.01 23.50 -1.38
C ASN A 72 -8.38 22.90 -0.01
N GLY A 73 -8.44 23.71 1.05
CA GLY A 73 -8.86 23.27 2.38
C GLY A 73 -7.84 22.41 3.11
N LYS A 74 -6.56 22.40 2.70
CA LYS A 74 -5.47 21.67 3.32
C LYS A 74 -4.56 22.60 4.13
N THR A 75 -3.86 22.06 5.11
CA THR A 75 -2.89 22.83 5.91
C THR A 75 -1.48 22.27 5.73
N ILE A 76 -0.56 23.14 5.30
CA ILE A 76 0.88 22.84 5.20
C ILE A 76 1.65 23.89 5.98
N ILE A 77 2.61 23.46 6.78
CA ILE A 77 3.61 24.32 7.42
C ILE A 77 4.95 24.04 6.75
N THR A 78 5.54 25.06 6.15
CA THR A 78 6.83 24.94 5.48
C THR A 78 7.95 25.54 6.31
N THR A 79 9.10 24.89 6.28
CA THR A 79 10.39 25.40 6.77
C THR A 79 11.40 25.22 5.65
N GLN A 80 12.37 26.13 5.54
CA GLN A 80 13.38 26.01 4.49
C GLN A 80 14.77 26.40 4.99
N ASN A 81 15.79 25.72 4.48
CA ASN A 81 17.16 26.17 4.45
C ASN A 81 17.67 26.02 3.00
N THR A 82 17.70 27.13 2.29
CA THR A 82 17.94 27.17 0.84
C THR A 82 18.93 28.28 0.46
N PRO A 83 20.15 28.31 1.01
CA PRO A 83 21.14 29.34 0.68
C PRO A 83 21.47 29.32 -0.82
N GLY A 84 21.62 30.50 -1.44
CA GLY A 84 21.90 30.61 -2.87
C GLY A 84 23.18 29.88 -3.27
N GLY A 85 23.07 29.04 -4.32
CA GLY A 85 24.21 28.32 -4.88
C GLY A 85 24.64 27.05 -4.11
N TYR A 86 24.02 26.71 -2.97
CA TYR A 86 24.36 25.52 -2.22
C TYR A 86 24.13 24.24 -3.03
N TYR A 87 25.07 23.31 -2.86
CA TYR A 87 24.98 21.91 -3.25
C TYR A 87 24.46 21.06 -2.09
N LEU A 88 23.97 19.85 -2.35
CA LEU A 88 23.64 18.93 -1.26
C LEU A 88 24.85 18.59 -0.39
N SER A 89 26.06 18.61 -0.96
CA SER A 89 27.31 18.46 -0.20
C SER A 89 27.52 19.55 0.86
N ASP A 90 27.05 20.77 0.62
CA ASP A 90 27.12 21.86 1.59
C ASP A 90 26.11 21.62 2.71
N HIS A 91 24.89 21.19 2.37
CA HIS A 91 23.84 20.91 3.34
C HIS A 91 24.18 19.78 4.33
N VAL A 92 24.89 18.74 3.90
CA VAL A 92 25.27 17.63 4.80
C VAL A 92 26.45 17.98 5.72
N THR A 93 27.03 19.16 5.58
CA THR A 93 28.05 19.72 6.46
C THR A 93 27.60 21.00 7.17
N ASP A 94 26.46 21.57 6.77
CA ASP A 94 25.91 22.77 7.39
C ASP A 94 25.12 22.43 8.67
N PRO A 95 25.53 23.00 9.83
CA PRO A 95 24.87 22.72 11.10
C PRO A 95 23.37 23.10 11.13
N VAL A 96 22.97 24.12 10.36
CA VAL A 96 21.57 24.56 10.29
C VAL A 96 20.74 23.52 9.57
N SER A 97 21.19 23.05 8.39
CA SER A 97 20.51 21.99 7.63
C SER A 97 20.39 20.71 8.45
N LEU A 98 21.48 20.27 9.09
CA LEU A 98 21.51 19.06 9.92
C LEU A 98 20.54 19.19 11.10
N SER A 99 20.54 20.34 11.79
CA SER A 99 19.62 20.58 12.91
C SER A 99 18.15 20.60 12.49
N LEU A 100 17.84 21.15 11.30
CA LEU A 100 16.48 21.16 10.79
C LEU A 100 16.02 19.74 10.38
N MET A 101 16.83 19.00 9.65
CA MET A 101 16.52 17.63 9.24
C MET A 101 16.27 16.70 10.44
N ALA A 102 16.97 16.94 11.56
CA ALA A 102 16.81 16.18 12.80
C ALA A 102 15.53 16.51 13.59
N GLN A 103 14.75 17.52 13.22
CA GLN A 103 13.50 17.86 13.94
C GLN A 103 12.31 16.98 13.58
N GLY A 104 12.44 16.10 12.60
CA GLY A 104 11.35 15.27 12.09
C GLY A 104 10.25 16.10 11.41
N PHE A 105 10.17 15.99 10.10
CA PHE A 105 9.12 16.55 9.26
C PHE A 105 8.36 15.39 8.60
N ASP A 106 7.14 15.62 8.14
CA ASP A 106 6.45 14.61 7.35
C ASP A 106 7.21 14.35 6.05
N TYR A 107 7.72 15.45 5.44
CA TYR A 107 8.49 15.39 4.21
C TYR A 107 9.68 16.34 4.23
N ILE A 108 10.78 15.91 3.61
CA ILE A 108 11.93 16.74 3.26
C ILE A 108 12.01 16.80 1.74
N VAL A 109 11.73 17.97 1.17
CA VAL A 109 11.93 18.26 -0.26
C VAL A 109 13.40 18.59 -0.47
N VAL A 110 14.09 17.78 -1.26
CA VAL A 110 15.53 17.85 -1.49
C VAL A 110 15.81 18.26 -2.93
N GLN A 111 16.57 19.33 -3.13
CA GLN A 111 16.92 19.87 -4.43
C GLN A 111 18.43 20.11 -4.53
N GLU A 112 19.09 19.44 -5.50
CA GLU A 112 20.50 19.63 -5.82
C GLU A 112 20.70 20.95 -6.62
N GLN A 113 21.88 21.52 -6.55
CA GLN A 113 22.25 22.69 -7.34
C GLN A 113 22.01 22.41 -8.85
N SER A 114 21.43 23.38 -9.58
CA SER A 114 20.94 23.19 -10.95
C SER A 114 22.00 22.75 -11.97
N GLY A 115 23.25 23.22 -11.81
CA GLY A 115 24.41 22.72 -12.57
C GLY A 115 25.09 21.53 -11.89
N GLY A 116 24.60 21.11 -10.74
CA GLY A 116 25.10 20.01 -9.96
C GLY A 116 24.69 18.65 -10.53
N ASN A 117 25.46 17.64 -10.19
CA ASN A 117 25.22 16.29 -10.60
C ASN A 117 24.77 15.48 -9.38
N ILE A 118 23.46 15.38 -9.14
CA ILE A 118 22.95 14.52 -8.08
C ILE A 118 23.44 13.09 -8.29
N GLN A 119 24.15 12.55 -7.30
CA GLN A 119 24.72 11.22 -7.35
C GLN A 119 23.86 10.25 -6.54
N PRO A 120 23.44 9.10 -7.11
CA PRO A 120 22.71 8.10 -6.36
C PRO A 120 23.56 7.56 -5.20
N ALA A 121 22.95 7.29 -4.06
CA ALA A 121 23.59 6.55 -2.98
C ALA A 121 23.86 5.11 -3.44
N SER A 122 24.90 4.48 -2.90
CA SER A 122 25.18 3.08 -3.18
C SER A 122 25.79 2.41 -1.94
N PRO A 123 25.74 1.08 -1.84
CA PRO A 123 26.34 0.37 -0.71
C PRO A 123 27.84 0.65 -0.54
N CYS A 124 28.56 0.91 -1.64
CA CYS A 124 29.97 1.28 -1.59
C CYS A 124 30.22 2.76 -1.28
N CYS A 125 29.20 3.61 -1.35
CA CYS A 125 29.32 5.05 -1.22
C CYS A 125 28.13 5.66 -0.43
N PRO A 126 27.84 5.18 0.80
CA PRO A 126 26.73 5.67 1.61
C PRO A 126 26.93 7.13 2.08
N TRP A 127 28.18 7.62 2.04
CA TRP A 127 28.56 8.99 2.38
C TRP A 127 28.22 10.03 1.31
N ARG A 128 27.61 9.63 0.18
CA ARG A 128 27.10 10.61 -0.79
C ARG A 128 26.01 11.45 -0.17
N PRO A 129 25.92 12.74 -0.49
CA PRO A 129 25.01 13.67 0.19
C PRO A 129 23.59 13.13 0.33
N ILE A 130 23.01 12.57 -0.74
CA ILE A 130 21.65 12.05 -0.70
C ILE A 130 21.50 10.86 0.26
N GLY A 131 22.53 10.02 0.40
CA GLY A 131 22.51 8.90 1.34
C GLY A 131 22.60 9.34 2.81
N ILE A 132 23.34 10.41 3.08
CA ILE A 132 23.41 11.03 4.41
C ILE A 132 22.07 11.65 4.78
N ILE A 133 21.46 12.40 3.86
CA ILE A 133 20.14 13.00 4.05
C ILE A 133 19.09 11.91 4.29
N ASP A 134 19.13 10.81 3.52
CA ASP A 134 18.22 9.66 3.68
C ASP A 134 18.36 9.00 5.06
N SER A 135 19.59 8.84 5.56
CA SER A 135 19.83 8.29 6.90
C SER A 135 19.23 9.18 7.98
N ILE A 136 19.47 10.50 7.93
CA ILE A 136 18.91 11.45 8.89
C ILE A 136 17.39 11.48 8.81
N ALA A 137 16.83 11.49 7.60
CA ALA A 137 15.39 11.48 7.39
C ALA A 137 14.73 10.23 8.00
N LYS A 138 15.31 9.04 7.80
CA LYS A 138 14.83 7.78 8.35
C LYS A 138 14.87 7.75 9.87
N GLU A 139 15.98 8.21 10.46
CA GLU A 139 16.14 8.28 11.93
C GLU A 139 15.10 9.20 12.58
N ASN A 140 14.61 10.20 11.84
CA ASN A 140 13.68 11.21 12.32
C ASN A 140 12.28 11.12 11.68
N CYS A 141 11.93 9.97 11.11
CA CYS A 141 10.59 9.69 10.58
C CYS A 141 10.15 10.58 9.41
N SER A 142 11.07 11.19 8.70
CA SER A 142 10.80 12.04 7.54
C SER A 142 10.90 11.25 6.23
N LYS A 143 10.07 11.61 5.24
CA LYS A 143 10.09 11.03 3.88
C LYS A 143 10.77 12.00 2.92
N ILE A 144 11.65 11.50 2.06
CA ILE A 144 12.37 12.34 1.09
C ILE A 144 11.56 12.48 -0.20
N LEU A 145 11.44 13.72 -0.67
CA LEU A 145 10.92 14.10 -1.97
C LEU A 145 12.02 14.77 -2.79
N LEU A 146 12.42 14.14 -3.88
CA LEU A 146 13.45 14.67 -4.75
C LEU A 146 12.86 15.63 -5.78
N TYR A 147 13.14 16.92 -5.62
CA TYR A 147 12.70 17.99 -6.49
C TYR A 147 13.68 18.19 -7.64
N ALA A 148 13.35 17.62 -8.81
CA ALA A 148 14.12 17.79 -10.04
C ALA A 148 13.88 19.18 -10.64
N THR A 149 14.96 19.94 -10.80
CA THR A 149 14.94 21.30 -11.37
C THR A 149 14.69 21.27 -12.88
N PRO A 150 14.20 22.36 -13.50
CA PRO A 150 14.20 22.48 -14.95
C PRO A 150 15.63 22.63 -15.50
N GLY A 151 15.83 22.20 -16.73
CA GLY A 151 17.01 22.56 -17.52
C GLY A 151 17.05 24.06 -17.85
N TYR A 152 18.18 24.51 -18.37
CA TYR A 152 18.39 25.92 -18.69
C TYR A 152 17.69 26.30 -20.01
N PRO A 153 17.20 27.55 -20.12
CA PRO A 153 16.64 28.01 -21.39
C PRO A 153 17.72 28.11 -22.47
N GLU A 154 17.36 27.83 -23.71
CA GLU A 154 18.27 27.86 -24.86
C GLU A 154 19.06 29.17 -25.00
N THR A 155 18.51 30.25 -24.49
CA THR A 155 19.12 31.60 -24.55
C THR A 155 20.04 31.91 -23.37
N TYR A 156 20.19 30.98 -22.42
CA TYR A 156 21.12 31.14 -21.30
C TYR A 156 22.56 30.85 -21.73
N SER A 157 23.42 31.85 -21.75
CA SER A 157 24.80 31.74 -22.22
C SER A 157 25.71 30.82 -21.40
N GLY A 158 25.28 30.42 -20.21
CA GLY A 158 25.97 29.47 -19.35
C GLY A 158 25.59 28.01 -19.60
N SER A 159 24.64 27.71 -20.51
CA SER A 159 24.34 26.37 -20.94
C SER A 159 25.34 25.88 -21.98
N SER A 160 25.85 24.68 -21.81
CA SER A 160 26.75 24.01 -22.77
C SER A 160 26.01 23.06 -23.71
N GLU A 161 24.72 22.84 -23.49
CA GLU A 161 23.91 21.85 -24.22
C GLU A 161 22.47 22.34 -24.42
N PRO A 162 21.73 21.78 -25.41
CA PRO A 162 20.32 22.06 -25.62
C PRO A 162 19.46 21.75 -24.40
N TYR A 163 18.40 22.54 -24.20
CA TYR A 163 17.46 22.35 -23.08
C TYR A 163 16.94 20.91 -22.93
N LEU A 164 16.51 20.28 -24.04
CA LEU A 164 15.92 18.95 -23.98
C LEU A 164 16.92 17.86 -23.56
N ASP A 165 18.18 17.99 -23.96
CA ASP A 165 19.25 17.06 -23.61
C ASP A 165 19.58 17.21 -22.11
N MET A 166 19.81 18.44 -21.65
CA MET A 166 20.01 18.73 -20.23
C MET A 166 18.83 18.27 -19.38
N GLN A 167 17.59 18.52 -19.83
CA GLN A 167 16.40 18.12 -19.10
C GLN A 167 16.28 16.58 -18.98
N ALA A 168 16.62 15.84 -20.04
CA ALA A 168 16.61 14.39 -20.05
C ALA A 168 17.65 13.83 -19.05
N GLU A 169 18.83 14.43 -19.00
CA GLU A 169 19.89 14.06 -18.06
C GLU A 169 19.49 14.32 -16.61
N ILE A 170 18.90 15.49 -16.31
CA ILE A 170 18.38 15.81 -14.98
C ILE A 170 17.34 14.77 -14.53
N ILE A 171 16.37 14.49 -15.37
CA ILE A 171 15.33 13.48 -15.10
C ILE A 171 15.95 12.12 -14.78
N TYR A 172 16.90 11.67 -15.60
CA TYR A 172 17.59 10.39 -15.42
C TYR A 172 18.33 10.32 -14.07
N LYS A 173 19.13 11.33 -13.77
CA LYS A 173 19.93 11.37 -12.53
C LYS A 173 19.06 11.43 -11.27
N TYR A 174 18.00 12.24 -11.28
CA TYR A 174 17.08 12.32 -10.14
C TYR A 174 16.27 11.02 -9.96
N THR A 175 15.94 10.34 -11.04
CA THR A 175 15.29 9.03 -10.97
C THR A 175 16.19 7.99 -10.31
N LEU A 176 17.48 7.93 -10.71
CA LEU A 176 18.46 7.04 -10.08
C LEU A 176 18.70 7.39 -8.61
N ALA A 177 18.77 8.68 -8.28
CA ALA A 177 18.93 9.11 -6.90
C ALA A 177 17.74 8.71 -6.04
N ALA A 178 16.51 8.90 -6.52
CA ALA A 178 15.29 8.49 -5.83
C ALA A 178 15.26 6.99 -5.58
N GLN A 179 15.60 6.19 -6.58
CA GLN A 179 15.68 4.73 -6.45
C GLN A 179 16.72 4.29 -5.41
N SER A 180 17.85 5.01 -5.33
CA SER A 180 18.97 4.65 -4.44
C SER A 180 18.66 4.85 -2.97
N VAL A 181 17.79 5.81 -2.63
CA VAL A 181 17.40 6.15 -1.25
C VAL A 181 15.95 5.77 -0.93
N ARG A 182 15.28 5.07 -1.86
CA ARG A 182 13.86 4.75 -1.73
C ARG A 182 13.00 6.00 -1.43
N GLY A 183 13.46 7.15 -1.93
CA GLY A 183 12.74 8.41 -1.91
C GLY A 183 11.76 8.52 -3.07
N ALA A 184 10.83 9.46 -3.00
CA ALA A 184 9.93 9.75 -4.11
C ALA A 184 10.56 10.80 -5.04
N TYR A 185 10.54 10.51 -6.34
CA TYR A 185 10.87 11.50 -7.38
C TYR A 185 9.65 12.37 -7.65
N LEU A 186 9.82 13.69 -7.58
CA LEU A 186 8.79 14.64 -8.00
C LEU A 186 8.89 14.89 -9.50
N PRO A 187 7.83 14.63 -10.29
CA PRO A 187 7.88 14.77 -11.75
C PRO A 187 7.81 16.23 -12.22
N THR A 188 8.44 17.16 -11.47
CA THR A 188 8.51 18.58 -11.76
C THR A 188 9.21 18.86 -13.07
N ALA A 189 10.36 18.21 -13.30
CA ALA A 189 11.12 18.32 -14.54
C ALA A 189 10.37 17.80 -15.76
N HIS A 190 9.56 16.72 -15.58
CA HIS A 190 8.70 16.20 -16.64
C HIS A 190 7.57 17.18 -16.96
N ALA A 191 6.90 17.71 -15.94
CA ALA A 191 5.84 18.69 -16.12
C ALA A 191 6.35 19.95 -16.83
N PHE A 192 7.52 20.43 -16.41
CA PHE A 192 8.15 21.60 -17.05
C PHE A 192 8.47 21.35 -18.52
N ARG A 193 9.10 20.20 -18.83
CA ARG A 193 9.38 19.78 -20.22
C ARG A 193 8.12 19.69 -21.06
N ASP A 194 7.05 19.10 -20.50
CA ASP A 194 5.78 18.94 -21.18
C ASP A 194 5.17 20.31 -21.58
N VAL A 195 5.24 21.30 -20.67
CA VAL A 195 4.81 22.68 -20.98
C VAL A 195 5.65 23.27 -22.09
N ILE A 196 6.97 23.16 -22.03
CA ILE A 196 7.85 23.76 -23.06
C ILE A 196 7.61 23.16 -24.46
N ILE A 197 7.36 21.86 -24.54
CA ILE A 197 7.11 21.16 -25.82
C ILE A 197 5.72 21.48 -26.37
N ASN A 198 4.68 21.41 -25.54
CA ASN A 198 3.29 21.45 -26.00
C ASN A 198 2.69 22.87 -26.01
N TYR A 199 3.32 23.81 -25.30
CA TYR A 199 2.87 25.20 -25.19
C TYR A 199 4.04 26.19 -25.46
N PRO A 200 4.69 26.14 -26.63
CA PRO A 200 5.92 26.89 -26.90
C PRO A 200 5.75 28.43 -26.86
N SER A 201 4.52 28.93 -26.92
CA SER A 201 4.21 30.35 -26.80
C SER A 201 4.11 30.86 -25.38
N ILE A 202 4.14 29.96 -24.37
CA ILE A 202 4.04 30.38 -22.97
C ILE A 202 5.30 31.14 -22.55
N SER A 203 5.10 32.27 -21.89
CA SER A 203 6.19 33.05 -21.27
C SER A 203 6.16 32.94 -19.76
N GLY A 204 7.28 33.20 -19.10
CA GLY A 204 7.37 33.20 -17.63
C GLY A 204 7.55 31.85 -16.98
N MET A 205 7.96 30.83 -17.75
CA MET A 205 8.40 29.54 -17.23
C MET A 205 9.76 29.68 -16.56
N TRP A 206 10.67 30.44 -17.12
CA TRP A 206 11.90 30.93 -16.47
C TRP A 206 11.74 32.39 -16.03
N ALA A 207 12.55 32.83 -15.07
CA ALA A 207 12.51 34.19 -14.53
C ALA A 207 12.78 35.27 -15.63
N SER A 208 13.64 34.94 -16.57
CA SER A 208 13.83 35.68 -17.82
C SER A 208 14.40 34.75 -18.90
N PRO A 209 14.44 35.18 -20.18
CA PRO A 209 15.04 34.34 -21.23
C PRO A 209 16.53 34.02 -21.01
N THR A 210 17.24 34.81 -20.25
CA THR A 210 18.67 34.65 -19.94
C THR A 210 18.94 34.26 -18.50
N ASP A 211 17.91 33.85 -17.75
CA ASP A 211 17.99 33.38 -16.38
C ASP A 211 17.48 31.94 -16.29
N TYR A 212 18.23 31.06 -15.67
CA TYR A 212 17.89 29.67 -15.52
C TYR A 212 16.95 29.36 -14.34
N HIS A 213 16.67 30.32 -13.48
CA HIS A 213 15.73 30.14 -12.39
C HIS A 213 14.29 29.99 -12.90
N PRO A 214 13.45 29.18 -12.26
CA PRO A 214 12.04 29.14 -12.58
C PRO A 214 11.39 30.51 -12.43
N GLY A 215 10.61 30.94 -13.44
CA GLY A 215 9.73 32.08 -13.33
C GLY A 215 8.47 31.74 -12.52
N LEU A 216 7.59 32.72 -12.33
CA LEU A 216 6.38 32.53 -11.53
C LEU A 216 5.51 31.36 -12.02
N LYS A 217 5.34 31.19 -13.34
CA LYS A 217 4.58 30.09 -13.92
C LYS A 217 5.27 28.75 -13.74
N GLY A 218 6.61 28.72 -13.91
CA GLY A 218 7.40 27.51 -13.68
C GLY A 218 7.32 27.05 -12.22
N GLN A 219 7.45 27.99 -11.28
CA GLN A 219 7.39 27.68 -9.86
C GLN A 219 5.97 27.28 -9.40
N TYR A 220 4.94 27.92 -9.98
CA TYR A 220 3.55 27.51 -9.74
C TYR A 220 3.27 26.09 -10.25
N LEU A 221 3.78 25.73 -11.43
CA LEU A 221 3.72 24.37 -11.95
C LEU A 221 4.33 23.37 -10.97
N HIS A 222 5.51 23.70 -10.41
CA HIS A 222 6.17 22.86 -9.40
C HIS A 222 5.33 22.73 -8.14
N ALA A 223 4.70 23.82 -7.66
CA ALA A 223 3.78 23.78 -6.52
C ALA A 223 2.57 22.87 -6.79
N CYS A 224 1.99 22.92 -8.00
CA CYS A 224 0.90 22.04 -8.41
C CYS A 224 1.32 20.55 -8.43
N VAL A 225 2.52 20.25 -8.92
CA VAL A 225 3.08 18.90 -8.88
C VAL A 225 3.25 18.43 -7.44
N LEU A 226 3.89 19.25 -6.57
CA LEU A 226 4.06 18.91 -5.16
C LEU A 226 2.72 18.63 -4.47
N TYR A 227 1.76 19.54 -4.63
CA TYR A 227 0.41 19.35 -4.07
C TYR A 227 -0.20 18.02 -4.52
N SER A 228 -0.19 17.77 -5.82
CA SER A 228 -0.79 16.54 -6.38
C SER A 228 -0.09 15.28 -5.89
N VAL A 229 1.22 15.33 -5.66
CA VAL A 229 1.99 14.23 -5.06
C VAL A 229 1.60 14.01 -3.60
N LEU A 230 1.57 15.08 -2.80
CA LEU A 230 1.30 15.01 -1.36
C LEU A 230 -0.10 14.48 -1.05
N TYR A 231 -1.09 14.90 -1.82
CA TYR A 231 -2.50 14.59 -1.55
C TYR A 231 -3.13 13.57 -2.51
N ASN A 232 -2.46 13.23 -3.61
CA ASN A 232 -3.02 12.45 -4.71
C ASN A 232 -4.34 13.06 -5.24
N GLU A 233 -4.39 14.38 -5.27
CA GLU A 233 -5.54 15.19 -5.70
C GLU A 233 -5.10 16.14 -6.81
N THR A 234 -6.05 16.49 -7.68
CA THR A 234 -5.83 17.51 -8.72
C THR A 234 -5.93 18.92 -8.14
N THR A 235 -5.14 19.83 -8.71
CA THR A 235 -5.25 21.27 -8.44
C THR A 235 -6.10 22.01 -9.49
N VAL A 236 -6.66 21.30 -10.46
CA VAL A 236 -7.50 21.88 -11.52
C VAL A 236 -8.72 22.58 -10.91
N GLY A 237 -8.87 23.87 -11.24
CA GLY A 237 -9.92 24.71 -10.69
C GLY A 237 -9.53 25.48 -9.43
N SER A 238 -8.31 25.28 -8.90
CA SER A 238 -7.79 26.12 -7.81
C SER A 238 -7.58 27.56 -8.28
N PRO A 239 -7.70 28.56 -7.38
CA PRO A 239 -7.49 29.95 -7.73
C PRO A 239 -6.11 30.20 -8.34
N ALA A 240 -6.07 30.98 -9.42
CA ALA A 240 -4.81 31.39 -10.03
C ALA A 240 -4.06 32.36 -9.09
N PRO A 241 -2.73 32.19 -8.91
CA PRO A 241 -1.92 33.16 -8.19
C PRO A 241 -1.92 34.53 -8.90
N LEU A 242 -1.69 35.57 -8.12
CA LEU A 242 -1.52 36.89 -8.69
C LEU A 242 -0.36 36.89 -9.72
N GLY A 243 -0.61 37.41 -10.91
CA GLY A 243 0.38 37.47 -12.01
C GLY A 243 0.30 36.29 -12.98
N ILE A 244 -0.58 35.31 -12.74
CA ILE A 244 -0.88 34.22 -13.69
C ILE A 244 -2.31 34.34 -14.19
N SER A 245 -2.51 34.27 -15.51
CA SER A 245 -3.87 34.25 -16.07
C SER A 245 -4.62 32.96 -15.67
N ILE A 246 -5.93 33.02 -15.58
CA ILE A 246 -6.77 31.84 -15.29
C ILE A 246 -6.52 30.73 -16.33
N SER A 247 -6.36 31.10 -17.61
CA SER A 247 -6.08 30.13 -18.67
C SER A 247 -4.75 29.43 -18.47
N ASP A 248 -3.68 30.19 -18.16
CA ASP A 248 -2.37 29.60 -17.89
C ASP A 248 -2.40 28.74 -16.63
N ALA A 249 -3.05 29.24 -15.55
CA ALA A 249 -3.16 28.47 -14.32
C ALA A 249 -3.85 27.11 -14.54
N ASN A 250 -4.99 27.09 -15.24
CA ASN A 250 -5.69 25.86 -15.56
C ASN A 250 -4.84 24.89 -16.39
N MET A 251 -4.11 25.39 -17.37
CA MET A 251 -3.20 24.58 -18.20
C MET A 251 -2.06 24.00 -17.35
N LEU A 252 -1.42 24.79 -16.49
CA LEU A 252 -0.34 24.35 -15.61
C LEU A 252 -0.83 23.31 -14.59
N GLN A 253 -2.00 23.54 -13.98
CA GLN A 253 -2.67 22.60 -13.07
C GLN A 253 -2.96 21.26 -13.76
N GLN A 254 -3.52 21.32 -14.98
CA GLN A 254 -3.83 20.10 -15.74
C GLN A 254 -2.56 19.34 -16.12
N THR A 255 -1.49 20.06 -16.55
CA THR A 255 -0.21 19.43 -16.87
C THR A 255 0.41 18.78 -15.65
N ALA A 256 0.40 19.45 -14.49
CA ALA A 256 0.88 18.87 -13.23
C ALA A 256 0.14 17.59 -12.88
N TRP A 257 -1.20 17.62 -12.92
CA TRP A 257 -2.02 16.46 -12.63
C TRP A 257 -1.76 15.29 -13.60
N ASN A 258 -1.63 15.55 -14.88
CA ASN A 258 -1.34 14.51 -15.89
C ASN A 258 0.00 13.81 -15.58
N GLN A 259 1.02 14.55 -15.16
CA GLN A 259 2.31 13.96 -14.80
C GLN A 259 2.26 13.14 -13.50
N VAL A 260 1.32 13.43 -12.60
CA VAL A 260 1.20 12.72 -11.31
C VAL A 260 0.28 11.50 -11.43
N LYS A 261 -0.91 11.66 -12.02
CA LYS A 261 -1.92 10.57 -12.08
C LYS A 261 -1.47 9.35 -12.87
N ASP A 262 -0.72 9.55 -13.96
CA ASP A 262 -0.38 8.51 -14.94
C ASP A 262 1.04 7.94 -14.76
N SER A 263 1.89 8.61 -13.94
CA SER A 263 3.32 8.29 -13.90
C SER A 263 3.77 7.46 -12.70
N ALA A 264 2.85 6.96 -11.88
CA ALA A 264 3.18 6.21 -10.65
C ALA A 264 4.10 4.99 -10.88
N TYR A 265 4.24 4.49 -12.12
CA TYR A 265 5.09 3.36 -12.48
C TYR A 265 6.14 3.67 -13.56
N VAL A 266 5.93 4.73 -14.36
CA VAL A 266 6.77 4.99 -15.54
C VAL A 266 8.11 5.60 -15.17
N HIS A 267 8.19 6.32 -14.04
CA HIS A 267 9.37 7.08 -13.63
C HIS A 267 10.00 6.63 -12.30
N GLY A 268 9.68 5.42 -11.84
CA GLY A 268 10.11 4.96 -10.49
C GLY A 268 9.49 5.80 -9.36
N TYR A 269 8.42 6.50 -9.66
CA TYR A 269 7.72 7.42 -8.81
C TYR A 269 6.63 6.70 -8.05
N TYR A 270 6.68 6.74 -6.72
CA TYR A 270 5.70 6.09 -5.87
C TYR A 270 4.75 7.14 -5.30
N LYS A 271 3.45 6.87 -5.43
CA LYS A 271 2.43 7.67 -4.73
C LYS A 271 2.65 7.53 -3.22
N ILE A 272 3.07 8.60 -2.60
CA ILE A 272 3.52 8.65 -1.20
C ILE A 272 2.44 8.17 -0.22
N ASN A 273 1.17 8.36 -0.56
CA ASN A 273 0.03 7.94 0.26
C ASN A 273 -0.52 6.55 -0.10
N GLN A 274 0.20 5.77 -0.90
CA GLN A 274 -0.18 4.41 -1.28
C GLN A 274 0.90 3.40 -0.91
N PHE A 275 1.36 3.44 0.33
CA PHE A 275 2.03 2.29 0.90
C PHE A 275 1.02 1.15 0.96
N HIS A 276 1.15 0.25 0.01
CA HIS A 276 0.29 -0.91 -0.08
C HIS A 276 1.00 -2.09 0.54
N THR A 277 0.38 -2.69 1.54
CA THR A 277 0.81 -3.95 2.12
C THR A 277 -0.17 -5.02 1.68
N ASP A 278 0.28 -5.99 0.90
CA ASP A 278 -0.52 -7.15 0.55
C ASP A 278 0.36 -8.35 0.18
N PHE A 279 -0.22 -9.53 0.24
CA PHE A 279 0.40 -10.78 -0.19
C PHE A 279 -0.65 -11.76 -0.67
N SER A 280 -0.27 -12.72 -1.50
CA SER A 280 -1.09 -13.90 -1.80
C SER A 280 -0.52 -15.14 -1.14
N ILE A 281 -1.34 -16.18 -1.02
CA ILE A 281 -0.98 -17.45 -0.41
C ILE A 281 -1.18 -18.54 -1.45
N GLU A 282 -0.15 -19.36 -1.64
CA GLU A 282 -0.22 -20.65 -2.33
C GLU A 282 0.05 -21.75 -1.29
N SER A 283 -0.70 -22.85 -1.33
CA SER A 283 -0.49 -23.96 -0.42
C SER A 283 -0.50 -25.29 -1.16
N ASP A 284 0.39 -26.17 -0.74
CA ASP A 284 0.45 -27.58 -1.15
C ASP A 284 0.58 -28.41 0.14
N SER A 285 -0.50 -29.07 0.53
CA SER A 285 -0.60 -29.80 1.80
C SER A 285 -0.23 -28.93 3.01
N LEU A 286 0.86 -29.23 3.70
CA LEU A 286 1.37 -28.48 4.84
C LEU A 286 2.39 -27.42 4.45
N SER A 287 2.76 -27.33 3.17
CA SER A 287 3.69 -26.32 2.65
C SER A 287 2.92 -25.10 2.18
N VAL A 288 3.24 -23.95 2.74
CA VAL A 288 2.57 -22.67 2.43
C VAL A 288 3.57 -21.68 1.94
N THR A 289 3.32 -21.10 0.79
CA THR A 289 4.15 -20.05 0.19
C THR A 289 3.39 -18.72 0.22
N VAL A 290 3.97 -17.72 0.86
CA VAL A 290 3.56 -16.32 0.79
C VAL A 290 4.26 -15.66 -0.38
N ILE A 291 3.48 -14.99 -1.22
CA ILE A 291 3.96 -14.18 -2.34
C ILE A 291 3.63 -12.72 -2.03
N ASP A 292 4.65 -11.96 -1.69
CA ASP A 292 4.51 -10.55 -1.36
C ASP A 292 4.18 -9.72 -2.60
N SER A 293 3.16 -8.89 -2.49
CA SER A 293 2.74 -7.90 -3.49
C SER A 293 2.74 -6.47 -2.94
N SER A 294 3.36 -6.26 -1.79
CA SER A 294 3.50 -4.94 -1.18
C SER A 294 4.33 -4.00 -2.06
N SER A 295 4.16 -2.69 -1.85
CA SER A 295 4.94 -1.67 -2.57
C SER A 295 6.45 -1.85 -2.37
N SER A 296 7.24 -1.51 -3.38
CA SER A 296 8.69 -1.83 -3.42
C SER A 296 9.60 -1.03 -2.47
N MET A 297 9.07 -0.01 -1.79
CA MET A 297 9.85 0.90 -0.92
C MET A 297 10.03 0.41 0.52
N ILE A 298 10.04 -0.89 0.74
CA ILE A 298 10.01 -1.48 2.09
C ILE A 298 11.44 -1.72 2.59
N ASN A 299 11.73 -1.27 3.82
CA ASN A 299 13.02 -1.50 4.47
C ASN A 299 13.13 -2.89 5.08
N LYS A 300 12.03 -3.37 5.68
CA LYS A 300 11.97 -4.66 6.36
C LYS A 300 10.61 -5.31 6.14
N LYS A 301 10.59 -6.61 5.92
CA LYS A 301 9.39 -7.43 5.82
C LYS A 301 9.51 -8.64 6.72
N MET A 302 8.46 -8.91 7.49
CA MET A 302 8.33 -10.11 8.32
C MET A 302 7.03 -10.82 8.00
N ILE A 303 7.08 -12.13 7.90
CA ILE A 303 5.91 -13.00 7.86
C ILE A 303 5.86 -13.76 9.19
N TYR A 304 4.75 -13.65 9.89
CA TYR A 304 4.41 -14.44 11.08
C TYR A 304 3.42 -15.51 10.64
N TRP A 305 3.75 -16.78 10.86
CA TRP A 305 3.02 -17.92 10.30
C TRP A 305 1.82 -18.36 11.14
N GLY A 306 1.70 -17.85 12.36
CA GLY A 306 0.58 -18.16 13.26
C GLY A 306 0.72 -19.46 14.04
N ASP A 307 1.86 -20.16 13.91
CA ASP A 307 2.26 -21.33 14.70
C ASP A 307 3.40 -21.03 15.68
N GLY A 308 3.82 -19.77 15.74
CA GLY A 308 4.95 -19.30 16.55
C GLY A 308 6.20 -18.99 15.73
N ASP A 309 6.27 -19.46 14.50
CA ASP A 309 7.39 -19.21 13.59
C ASP A 309 7.23 -17.89 12.82
N SER A 310 8.36 -17.37 12.34
CA SER A 310 8.40 -16.19 11.49
C SER A 310 9.52 -16.27 10.46
N SER A 311 9.35 -15.56 9.34
CA SER A 311 10.34 -15.46 8.27
C SER A 311 10.56 -14.00 7.88
N GLN A 312 11.80 -13.63 7.62
CA GLN A 312 12.14 -12.33 7.08
C GLN A 312 12.32 -12.42 5.56
N ILE A 313 11.63 -11.53 4.84
CA ILE A 313 11.89 -11.30 3.41
C ILE A 313 12.90 -10.15 3.34
N ILE A 314 14.13 -10.45 2.89
CA ILE A 314 15.16 -9.44 2.70
C ILE A 314 14.94 -8.80 1.32
N PRO A 315 14.65 -7.49 1.24
CA PRO A 315 14.57 -6.81 -0.04
C PRO A 315 15.97 -6.75 -0.67
N VAL A 316 16.22 -7.56 -1.66
CA VAL A 316 17.47 -7.49 -2.43
C VAL A 316 17.23 -6.57 -3.62
N LEU A 317 18.02 -5.49 -3.73
CA LEU A 317 18.05 -4.63 -4.90
C LEU A 317 18.35 -5.51 -6.13
N PHE A 318 17.46 -5.49 -7.13
CA PHE A 318 17.59 -6.19 -8.42
C PHE A 318 17.21 -7.68 -8.49
N GLN A 319 16.67 -8.32 -7.43
CA GLN A 319 16.12 -9.67 -7.54
C GLN A 319 14.71 -9.71 -6.92
N ASN A 320 13.74 -10.24 -7.67
CA ASN A 320 12.34 -10.41 -7.24
C ASN A 320 12.21 -11.59 -6.27
N PHE A 321 12.90 -11.55 -5.11
CA PHE A 321 12.61 -12.48 -4.02
C PHE A 321 11.40 -11.95 -3.24
N ASN A 322 10.21 -12.19 -3.81
CA ASN A 322 8.96 -11.85 -3.19
C ASN A 322 8.24 -13.07 -2.60
N LYS A 323 8.90 -14.24 -2.61
CA LYS A 323 8.31 -15.49 -2.13
C LYS A 323 9.06 -16.01 -0.92
N VAL A 324 8.31 -16.52 0.07
CA VAL A 324 8.85 -17.27 1.19
C VAL A 324 7.91 -18.45 1.50
N THR A 325 8.50 -19.62 1.76
CA THR A 325 7.75 -20.86 2.03
C THR A 325 7.98 -21.28 3.47
N HIS A 326 6.92 -21.75 4.13
CA HIS A 326 6.91 -22.34 5.45
C HIS A 326 6.22 -23.70 5.42
N ASN A 327 6.73 -24.67 6.19
CA ASN A 327 6.15 -25.98 6.32
C ASN A 327 5.56 -26.14 7.73
N TYR A 328 4.24 -26.23 7.81
CA TYR A 328 3.55 -26.46 9.06
C TYR A 328 3.73 -27.91 9.52
N SER A 329 3.85 -28.13 10.81
CA SER A 329 3.98 -29.46 11.41
C SER A 329 2.63 -30.18 11.58
N GLN A 330 1.54 -29.46 11.54
CA GLN A 330 0.18 -29.97 11.76
C GLN A 330 -0.83 -29.27 10.86
N VAL A 331 -1.94 -29.97 10.62
CA VAL A 331 -3.13 -29.37 10.01
C VAL A 331 -3.83 -28.44 10.98
N GLY A 332 -4.49 -27.41 10.47
CA GLY A 332 -5.19 -26.46 11.34
C GLY A 332 -5.57 -25.18 10.61
N ASN A 333 -6.12 -24.26 11.39
CA ASN A 333 -6.37 -22.90 10.94
C ASN A 333 -5.23 -22.01 11.44
N TYR A 334 -4.59 -21.32 10.52
CA TYR A 334 -3.48 -20.43 10.83
C TYR A 334 -3.79 -19.01 10.38
N THR A 335 -3.32 -18.07 11.17
CA THR A 335 -3.41 -16.65 10.85
C THR A 335 -2.04 -16.16 10.44
N ILE A 336 -1.87 -15.91 9.13
CA ILE A 336 -0.62 -15.41 8.57
C ILE A 336 -0.66 -13.89 8.59
N THR A 337 0.32 -13.28 9.23
CA THR A 337 0.45 -11.83 9.31
C THR A 337 1.71 -11.40 8.58
N GLN A 338 1.56 -10.55 7.57
CA GLN A 338 2.69 -9.84 6.97
C GLN A 338 2.78 -8.46 7.59
N LYS A 339 3.96 -8.13 8.11
CA LYS A 339 4.29 -6.81 8.61
C LYS A 339 5.45 -6.22 7.82
N VAL A 340 5.27 -4.99 7.34
CA VAL A 340 6.24 -4.26 6.55
C VAL A 340 6.60 -2.96 7.23
N TRP A 341 7.86 -2.54 7.11
CA TRP A 341 8.34 -1.25 7.61
C TRP A 341 8.98 -0.49 6.47
N TRP A 342 8.50 0.72 6.22
CA TRP A 342 9.08 1.67 5.26
C TRP A 342 10.14 2.53 5.95
N SER A 343 9.97 2.78 7.25
CA SER A 343 10.95 3.40 8.16
C SER A 343 10.77 2.83 9.55
N GLU A 344 11.55 3.28 10.52
CA GLU A 344 11.33 2.95 11.94
C GLU A 344 9.94 3.40 12.44
N CYS A 345 9.35 4.38 11.79
CA CYS A 345 8.11 5.03 12.19
C CYS A 345 6.89 4.67 11.35
N ASP A 346 7.09 4.14 10.15
CA ASP A 346 6.00 3.75 9.25
C ASP A 346 5.99 2.24 9.05
N SER A 347 4.91 1.62 9.44
CA SER A 347 4.68 0.18 9.19
C SER A 347 3.26 -0.09 8.71
N GLY A 348 3.11 -1.12 7.90
CA GLY A 348 1.83 -1.66 7.49
C GLY A 348 1.70 -3.12 7.89
N GLU A 349 0.47 -3.57 8.07
CA GLU A 349 0.15 -4.94 8.44
C GLU A 349 -1.03 -5.46 7.62
N VAL A 350 -0.92 -6.68 7.14
CA VAL A 350 -2.01 -7.41 6.48
C VAL A 350 -2.11 -8.80 7.09
N ILE A 351 -3.33 -9.21 7.39
CA ILE A 351 -3.65 -10.49 8.02
C ILE A 351 -4.49 -11.31 7.06
N LYS A 352 -4.09 -12.56 6.82
CA LYS A 352 -4.87 -13.54 6.05
C LYS A 352 -4.95 -14.86 6.79
N ASN A 353 -6.13 -15.47 6.77
CA ASN A 353 -6.35 -16.77 7.37
C ASN A 353 -6.24 -17.85 6.32
N ILE A 354 -5.63 -18.98 6.69
CA ILE A 354 -5.56 -20.19 5.89
C ILE A 354 -6.02 -21.36 6.72
N SER A 355 -6.81 -22.24 6.10
CA SER A 355 -7.17 -23.54 6.65
C SER A 355 -6.36 -24.60 5.91
N LEU A 356 -5.51 -25.29 6.63
CA LEU A 356 -4.81 -26.47 6.11
C LEU A 356 -5.63 -27.70 6.52
N PRO A 357 -6.45 -28.24 5.61
CA PRO A 357 -7.23 -29.42 5.90
C PRO A 357 -6.29 -30.61 6.10
N LEU A 358 -6.74 -31.61 6.82
CA LEU A 358 -6.20 -32.95 6.63
C LEU A 358 -6.34 -33.24 5.12
N SER A 359 -5.22 -33.17 4.42
CA SER A 359 -5.15 -33.72 3.09
C SER A 359 -5.46 -35.22 3.25
N LEU A 360 -6.68 -35.59 2.94
CA LEU A 360 -6.81 -36.86 2.31
C LEU A 360 -6.09 -36.66 0.99
N ASP A 361 -4.84 -37.11 0.90
CA ASP A 361 -4.12 -37.10 -0.35
C ASP A 361 -5.14 -37.51 -1.44
N GLU A 362 -5.43 -36.60 -2.38
CA GLU A 362 -5.90 -37.06 -3.68
C GLU A 362 -4.74 -37.92 -4.17
N ILE A 363 -4.81 -39.20 -3.85
CA ILE A 363 -3.84 -40.20 -4.24
C ILE A 363 -3.73 -40.04 -5.74
N ASP A 364 -2.56 -39.58 -6.13
CA ASP A 364 -2.14 -39.42 -7.51
C ASP A 364 -2.71 -40.56 -8.35
N ASN A 365 -3.64 -40.25 -9.25
CA ASN A 365 -4.39 -41.19 -10.06
C ASN A 365 -3.50 -42.02 -11.00
N ASN A 366 -2.18 -41.99 -10.84
CA ASN A 366 -1.23 -42.80 -11.60
C ASN A 366 -0.93 -44.19 -11.00
N SER A 367 -1.43 -44.53 -9.79
CA SER A 367 -1.39 -45.87 -9.25
C SER A 367 -2.80 -46.38 -8.93
N ASN A 368 -3.72 -46.35 -9.88
CA ASN A 368 -5.07 -46.92 -9.74
C ASN A 368 -5.01 -48.45 -9.51
N LEU A 369 -4.83 -48.84 -8.25
CA LEU A 369 -4.92 -50.24 -7.85
C LEU A 369 -6.34 -50.74 -8.14
N PHE A 370 -7.34 -49.91 -7.90
CA PHE A 370 -8.76 -50.20 -8.06
C PHE A 370 -9.48 -49.08 -8.81
N LYS A 371 -10.39 -49.44 -9.71
CA LYS A 371 -11.40 -48.58 -10.30
C LYS A 371 -12.75 -48.90 -9.74
N VAL A 372 -13.50 -47.91 -9.28
CA VAL A 372 -14.84 -48.03 -8.71
C VAL A 372 -15.84 -47.32 -9.63
N TYR A 373 -16.85 -48.03 -10.08
CA TYR A 373 -17.88 -47.46 -10.96
C TYR A 373 -19.21 -48.23 -10.81
N PRO A 374 -20.34 -47.64 -11.24
CA PRO A 374 -20.50 -46.29 -11.70
C PRO A 374 -20.32 -45.28 -10.56
N ASN A 375 -20.02 -44.05 -10.91
CA ASN A 375 -20.04 -42.91 -10.02
C ASN A 375 -20.66 -41.72 -10.78
N PRO A 376 -21.86 -41.28 -10.46
CA PRO A 376 -22.76 -41.73 -9.35
C PRO A 376 -23.22 -43.16 -9.46
N ALA A 377 -23.55 -43.76 -8.29
CA ALA A 377 -24.02 -45.15 -8.14
C ALA A 377 -25.44 -45.18 -7.55
N SER A 378 -26.31 -46.04 -8.14
CA SER A 378 -27.66 -46.26 -7.61
C SER A 378 -27.73 -47.45 -6.65
N ASN A 379 -27.63 -48.69 -7.13
CA ASN A 379 -27.82 -49.87 -6.31
C ASN A 379 -26.54 -50.69 -6.13
N LEU A 380 -25.70 -50.74 -7.14
CA LEU A 380 -24.51 -51.56 -7.18
C LEU A 380 -23.30 -50.72 -7.56
N ILE A 381 -22.16 -51.04 -6.98
CA ILE A 381 -20.84 -50.58 -7.42
C ILE A 381 -19.98 -51.73 -7.82
N GLU A 382 -19.21 -51.60 -8.88
CA GLU A 382 -18.21 -52.58 -9.31
C GLU A 382 -16.82 -52.04 -8.98
N ILE A 383 -16.02 -52.83 -8.30
CA ILE A 383 -14.61 -52.55 -8.01
C ILE A 383 -13.78 -53.44 -8.93
N LYS A 384 -12.93 -52.82 -9.76
CA LYS A 384 -12.07 -53.55 -10.70
C LYS A 384 -10.60 -53.26 -10.40
N THR A 385 -9.78 -54.29 -10.45
CA THR A 385 -8.31 -54.14 -10.35
C THR A 385 -7.62 -54.62 -11.63
N ASN A 386 -6.54 -53.94 -12.01
CA ASN A 386 -5.68 -54.37 -13.11
C ASN A 386 -4.57 -55.30 -12.63
N GLN A 387 -4.46 -55.56 -11.32
CA GLN A 387 -3.42 -56.36 -10.69
C GLN A 387 -3.91 -57.81 -10.57
N SER A 388 -3.16 -58.77 -11.12
CA SER A 388 -3.49 -60.21 -11.09
C SER A 388 -3.24 -60.89 -9.74
N ASN A 389 -2.51 -60.23 -8.85
CA ASN A 389 -2.10 -60.78 -7.56
C ASN A 389 -3.00 -60.33 -6.39
N ILE A 390 -4.10 -59.61 -6.66
CA ILE A 390 -5.06 -59.22 -5.62
C ILE A 390 -6.24 -60.18 -5.64
N GLU A 391 -6.29 -61.08 -4.66
CA GLU A 391 -7.33 -62.08 -4.51
C GLU A 391 -8.41 -61.71 -3.49
N SER A 392 -8.07 -60.83 -2.54
CA SER A 392 -8.97 -60.32 -1.50
C SER A 392 -8.60 -58.91 -1.07
N ILE A 393 -9.60 -58.20 -0.59
CA ILE A 393 -9.46 -56.83 -0.05
C ILE A 393 -10.25 -56.68 1.24
N GLN A 394 -9.75 -55.86 2.14
CA GLN A 394 -10.53 -55.28 3.21
C GLN A 394 -11.26 -54.09 2.62
N LEU A 395 -12.60 -54.14 2.64
CA LEU A 395 -13.47 -53.05 2.19
C LEU A 395 -14.09 -52.36 3.38
N GLN A 396 -14.02 -51.04 3.40
CA GLN A 396 -14.78 -50.22 4.32
C GLN A 396 -15.45 -49.07 3.55
N ILE A 397 -16.70 -48.81 3.84
CA ILE A 397 -17.45 -47.67 3.29
C ILE A 397 -17.85 -46.77 4.44
N PHE A 398 -17.52 -45.49 4.31
CA PHE A 398 -17.78 -44.44 5.29
C PHE A 398 -18.79 -43.44 4.73
N ASP A 399 -19.62 -42.90 5.60
CA ASP A 399 -20.41 -41.70 5.30
C ASP A 399 -19.60 -40.41 5.49
N THR A 400 -20.22 -39.23 5.24
CA THR A 400 -19.61 -37.91 5.38
C THR A 400 -19.25 -37.54 6.82
N GLN A 401 -19.73 -38.29 7.81
CA GLN A 401 -19.43 -38.13 9.23
C GLN A 401 -18.32 -39.07 9.72
N GLY A 402 -17.75 -39.85 8.80
CA GLY A 402 -16.71 -40.84 9.11
C GLY A 402 -17.24 -42.12 9.76
N ARG A 403 -18.57 -42.33 9.78
CA ARG A 403 -19.15 -43.57 10.33
C ARG A 403 -19.04 -44.68 9.30
N ILE A 404 -18.65 -45.90 9.75
CA ILE A 404 -18.59 -47.07 8.91
C ILE A 404 -20.01 -47.52 8.57
N VAL A 405 -20.34 -47.56 7.27
CA VAL A 405 -21.62 -48.06 6.74
C VAL A 405 -21.51 -49.52 6.34
N ILE A 406 -20.38 -49.92 5.75
CA ILE A 406 -20.05 -51.30 5.41
C ILE A 406 -18.59 -51.56 5.81
N SER A 407 -18.32 -52.71 6.44
CA SER A 407 -16.95 -53.18 6.69
C SER A 407 -16.93 -54.68 6.51
N ASP A 408 -16.16 -55.14 5.54
CA ASP A 408 -16.11 -56.59 5.22
C ASP A 408 -14.79 -56.92 4.50
N GLN A 409 -14.39 -58.21 4.60
CA GLN A 409 -13.33 -58.75 3.79
C GLN A 409 -13.93 -59.46 2.59
N LYS A 410 -13.59 -59.00 1.37
CA LYS A 410 -14.18 -59.52 0.13
C LYS A 410 -13.14 -60.17 -0.77
N SER A 411 -13.49 -61.29 -1.35
CA SER A 411 -12.68 -61.94 -2.40
C SER A 411 -12.97 -61.31 -3.76
N ILE A 412 -11.93 -61.09 -4.53
CA ILE A 412 -12.01 -60.60 -5.90
C ILE A 412 -11.97 -61.77 -6.86
N GLN A 413 -13.00 -61.87 -7.70
CA GLN A 413 -13.08 -62.94 -8.75
C GLN A 413 -12.95 -62.32 -10.12
N ASN A 414 -12.08 -62.84 -10.96
CA ASN A 414 -11.82 -62.32 -12.32
C ASN A 414 -11.49 -60.82 -12.32
N ARG A 415 -10.74 -60.37 -11.31
CA ARG A 415 -10.34 -58.97 -11.13
C ARG A 415 -11.52 -58.02 -10.89
N ARG A 416 -12.68 -58.53 -10.45
CA ARG A 416 -13.88 -57.74 -10.19
C ARG A 416 -14.53 -58.12 -8.87
N LEU A 417 -15.19 -57.16 -8.27
CA LEU A 417 -16.00 -57.32 -7.09
C LEU A 417 -17.20 -56.41 -7.18
N THR A 418 -18.39 -56.93 -6.98
CA THR A 418 -19.64 -56.16 -6.95
C THR A 418 -20.11 -56.00 -5.52
N ILE A 419 -20.48 -54.78 -5.13
CA ILE A 419 -21.00 -54.45 -3.81
C ILE A 419 -22.41 -53.86 -3.98
N ASP A 420 -23.34 -54.38 -3.21
CA ASP A 420 -24.69 -53.86 -3.11
C ASP A 420 -24.70 -52.66 -2.12
N VAL A 421 -25.10 -51.53 -2.60
CA VAL A 421 -25.24 -50.27 -1.84
C VAL A 421 -26.70 -49.78 -1.84
N SER A 422 -27.65 -50.61 -2.28
CA SER A 422 -29.06 -50.22 -2.40
C SER A 422 -29.69 -49.82 -1.07
N SER A 423 -29.21 -50.39 0.05
CA SER A 423 -29.68 -50.07 1.40
C SER A 423 -29.13 -48.79 1.98
N ILE A 424 -28.15 -48.18 1.32
CA ILE A 424 -27.51 -46.96 1.78
C ILE A 424 -28.33 -45.75 1.25
N PRO A 425 -28.72 -44.79 2.09
CA PRO A 425 -29.37 -43.55 1.63
C PRO A 425 -28.51 -42.76 0.65
N ASN A 426 -29.17 -41.98 -0.20
CA ASN A 426 -28.49 -41.06 -1.15
C ASN A 426 -27.58 -40.08 -0.41
N GLN A 427 -26.31 -40.21 -0.62
CA GLN A 427 -25.28 -39.37 0.04
C GLN A 427 -23.91 -39.55 -0.62
N LEU A 428 -22.97 -38.76 -0.18
CA LEU A 428 -21.57 -38.94 -0.51
C LEU A 428 -20.96 -40.05 0.36
N LEU A 429 -20.21 -40.96 -0.25
CA LEU A 429 -19.56 -42.09 0.42
C LEU A 429 -18.05 -42.11 0.09
N PHE A 430 -17.26 -42.59 1.04
CA PHE A 430 -15.85 -42.87 0.87
C PHE A 430 -15.59 -44.36 0.99
N ILE A 431 -15.02 -44.95 -0.05
CA ILE A 431 -14.71 -46.38 -0.11
C ILE A 431 -13.22 -46.56 0.11
N SER A 432 -12.86 -47.19 1.19
CA SER A 432 -11.49 -47.57 1.55
C SER A 432 -11.25 -49.01 1.16
N LEU A 433 -10.22 -49.26 0.37
CA LEU A 433 -9.84 -50.56 -0.16
C LEU A 433 -8.40 -50.85 0.23
N THR A 434 -8.17 -51.94 0.98
CA THR A 434 -6.82 -52.34 1.40
C THR A 434 -6.58 -53.79 0.98
N ASP A 435 -5.49 -54.05 0.27
CA ASP A 435 -5.12 -55.41 -0.10
C ASP A 435 -4.36 -56.14 1.02
N LYS A 436 -4.07 -57.42 0.82
CA LYS A 436 -3.31 -58.25 1.77
C LYS A 436 -1.89 -57.79 2.06
N ASN A 437 -1.32 -56.93 1.21
CA ASN A 437 0.02 -56.37 1.36
C ASN A 437 0.01 -54.99 2.03
N GLY A 438 -1.15 -54.52 2.49
CA GLY A 438 -1.32 -53.22 3.12
C GLY A 438 -1.38 -52.02 2.13
N ARG A 439 -1.42 -52.30 0.80
CA ARG A 439 -1.61 -51.22 -0.17
C ARG A 439 -3.05 -50.71 -0.10
N HIS A 440 -3.19 -49.41 0.06
CA HIS A 440 -4.46 -48.78 0.38
C HIS A 440 -4.87 -47.77 -0.73
N GLN A 441 -6.17 -47.72 -1.01
CA GLN A 441 -6.77 -46.70 -1.89
C GLN A 441 -8.15 -46.30 -1.36
N THR A 442 -8.42 -44.98 -1.30
CA THR A 442 -9.75 -44.47 -0.99
C THR A 442 -10.36 -43.86 -2.25
N VAL A 443 -11.62 -44.15 -2.50
CA VAL A 443 -12.38 -43.65 -3.65
C VAL A 443 -13.65 -42.98 -3.14
N LYS A 444 -13.93 -41.78 -3.65
CA LYS A 444 -15.14 -41.01 -3.38
C LYS A 444 -16.21 -41.37 -4.39
N ILE A 445 -17.40 -41.71 -3.94
CA ILE A 445 -18.57 -41.96 -4.81
C ILE A 445 -19.80 -41.17 -4.33
N VAL A 446 -20.67 -40.86 -5.27
CA VAL A 446 -22.00 -40.31 -5.01
C VAL A 446 -23.01 -41.43 -5.12
N LYS A 447 -23.78 -41.69 -4.05
CA LYS A 447 -24.90 -42.60 -4.03
C LYS A 447 -26.17 -41.81 -4.36
N GLU A 448 -26.88 -42.24 -5.42
CA GLU A 448 -28.16 -41.71 -5.89
C GLU A 448 -29.29 -42.72 -5.83
#